data_583fddba40817946189438ba1c9cfc85
#
_entry.id   583fddba40817946189438ba1c9cfc85
#
_cell.length_a   1.000
_cell.length_b   1.000
_cell.length_c   1.000
_cell.angle_alpha   90.00
_cell.angle_beta   90.00
_cell.angle_gamma   90.00
#
_symmetry.space_group_name_H-M   'P 1'
#
loop_
_entity.id
_entity.type
_entity.pdbx_description
1 polymer ?
#
loop_
_entity_poly.entity_id
_entity_poly.type
_entity_poly.pdbx_seq_one_letter_code
_entity_poly.pdbx_strand_id
1 'polypeptide(L)'
;MENYIIANCTDTGRTRRVNEDSMVTFDSPNGRVVAVCDGMGGQNAGDVASQLAVAVIQDILSDNTFATPEEAITSSVIAANQAILRKASMNEELQGMGATCVMLIVKD
;
A
#
# COMPACT_ATOMS: atom_id res chain seq x y z
N MET A 1 17.97 -14.03 -9.36
CA MET A 1 16.70 -13.31 -9.22
C MET A 1 16.04 -13.68 -7.91
N GLU A 2 15.62 -12.69 -7.18
CA GLU A 2 14.94 -12.91 -5.92
C GLU A 2 13.53 -12.35 -6.00
N ASN A 3 12.56 -13.15 -5.57
CA ASN A 3 11.17 -12.75 -5.58
C ASN A 3 10.63 -12.76 -4.17
N TYR A 4 9.95 -11.68 -3.81
CA TYR A 4 9.37 -11.55 -2.49
C TYR A 4 7.92 -11.13 -2.62
N ILE A 5 7.05 -11.86 -1.94
CA ILE A 5 5.63 -11.54 -1.90
C ILE A 5 5.26 -11.41 -0.44
N ILE A 6 4.72 -10.25 -0.10
CA ILE A 6 4.23 -10.01 1.25
C ILE A 6 2.80 -9.52 1.16
N ALA A 7 1.95 -10.16 1.92
CA ALA A 7 0.58 -9.73 2.07
C ALA A 7 0.46 -9.13 3.46
N ASN A 8 0.03 -7.89 3.53
CA ASN A 8 -0.13 -7.20 4.78
C ASN A 8 -1.57 -6.76 4.89
N CYS A 9 -2.20 -7.17 5.97
CA CYS A 9 -3.61 -6.93 6.15
C CYS A 9 -3.86 -6.14 7.41
N THR A 10 -4.45 -4.97 7.26
CA THR A 10 -4.88 -4.15 8.37
C THR A 10 -6.38 -4.21 8.53
N ASP A 11 -6.98 -5.12 7.85
CA ASP A 11 -8.41 -5.23 7.74
C ASP A 11 -9.07 -5.70 9.01
N THR A 12 -10.31 -5.31 9.18
CA THR A 12 -11.15 -5.76 10.27
C THR A 12 -12.10 -6.88 9.85
N GLY A 13 -11.93 -7.41 8.65
CA GLY A 13 -12.74 -8.52 8.20
C GLY A 13 -14.08 -8.12 7.63
N ARG A 14 -14.19 -6.92 7.10
CA ARG A 14 -15.45 -6.45 6.58
C ARG A 14 -15.68 -6.92 5.16
N THR A 15 -16.94 -7.11 4.85
CA THR A 15 -17.35 -7.40 3.48
C THR A 15 -17.41 -6.09 2.70
N ARG A 16 -16.81 -6.09 1.52
CA ARG A 16 -16.87 -4.93 0.64
C ARG A 16 -17.95 -5.12 -0.39
N ARG A 17 -18.55 -4.02 -0.78
CA ARG A 17 -19.58 -4.07 -1.79
C ARG A 17 -19.16 -3.46 -3.10
N VAL A 18 -18.11 -2.66 -3.10
CA VAL A 18 -17.56 -2.08 -4.33
C VAL A 18 -16.10 -2.39 -4.40
N ASN A 19 -15.61 -2.40 -5.62
CA ASN A 19 -14.22 -2.65 -5.88
C ASN A 19 -13.44 -1.35 -5.66
N GLU A 20 -12.68 -1.30 -4.58
CA GLU A 20 -11.89 -0.12 -4.23
C GLU A 20 -10.42 -0.46 -4.25
N ASP A 21 -10.00 -1.19 -5.27
CA ASP A 21 -8.62 -1.62 -5.41
C ASP A 21 -7.83 -0.63 -6.22
N SER A 22 -6.55 -0.51 -5.89
CA SER A 22 -5.60 0.26 -6.68
C SER A 22 -4.37 -0.59 -6.91
N MET A 23 -3.75 -0.43 -8.06
CA MET A 23 -2.59 -1.22 -8.44
C MET A 23 -1.54 -0.31 -9.06
N VAL A 24 -0.28 -0.63 -8.81
CA VAL A 24 0.82 0.08 -9.43
C VAL A 24 1.91 -0.90 -9.80
N THR A 25 2.55 -0.66 -10.94
CA THR A 25 3.71 -1.42 -11.40
C THR A 25 4.75 -0.42 -11.86
N PHE A 26 5.97 -0.56 -11.36
CA PHE A 26 7.03 0.38 -11.71
C PHE A 26 8.39 -0.25 -11.46
N ASP A 27 9.40 0.31 -12.13
CA ASP A 27 10.80 -0.05 -11.90
C ASP A 27 11.37 0.89 -10.85
N SER A 28 12.17 0.33 -9.96
CA SER A 28 12.77 1.11 -8.88
C SER A 28 14.19 0.65 -8.64
N PRO A 29 14.97 1.41 -7.86
CA PRO A 29 16.30 0.95 -7.47
C PRO A 29 16.27 -0.36 -6.69
N ASN A 30 15.12 -0.74 -6.16
CA ASN A 30 14.94 -1.94 -5.35
C ASN A 30 14.48 -3.14 -6.18
N GLY A 31 14.22 -2.93 -7.46
CA GLY A 31 13.70 -3.95 -8.35
C GLY A 31 12.39 -3.52 -8.98
N ARG A 32 11.81 -4.41 -9.76
CA ARG A 32 10.50 -4.16 -10.35
C ARG A 32 9.43 -4.45 -9.31
N VAL A 33 8.56 -3.49 -9.11
CA VAL A 33 7.55 -3.55 -8.05
C VAL A 33 6.16 -3.68 -8.66
N VAL A 34 5.38 -4.59 -8.10
CA VAL A 34 3.95 -4.67 -8.35
C VAL A 34 3.28 -4.61 -7.00
N ALA A 35 2.37 -3.68 -6.83
CA ALA A 35 1.63 -3.55 -5.57
C ALA A 35 0.15 -3.42 -5.87
N VAL A 36 -0.65 -4.19 -5.16
CA VAL A 36 -2.10 -4.14 -5.26
C VAL A 36 -2.62 -3.85 -3.87
N CYS A 37 -3.38 -2.78 -3.74
CA CYS A 37 -3.94 -2.38 -2.47
C CYS A 37 -5.46 -2.39 -2.57
N ASP A 38 -6.08 -3.08 -1.63
CA ASP A 38 -7.52 -3.26 -1.57
C ASP A 38 -8.02 -2.38 -0.44
N GLY A 39 -8.78 -1.35 -0.78
CA GLY A 39 -9.21 -0.36 0.20
C GLY A 39 -10.54 -0.71 0.82
N MET A 40 -10.74 -0.22 2.04
CA MET A 40 -11.97 -0.42 2.77
C MET A 40 -12.32 0.81 3.57
N GLY A 41 -13.61 1.02 3.77
CA GLY A 41 -14.09 2.16 4.51
C GLY A 41 -15.48 2.54 4.05
N GLY A 42 -16.08 3.50 4.72
CA GLY A 42 -17.40 3.99 4.36
C GLY A 42 -17.31 4.91 3.17
N GLN A 43 -18.38 4.95 2.38
CA GLN A 43 -18.47 5.82 1.22
C GLN A 43 -17.26 5.57 0.30
N ASN A 44 -16.50 6.60 0.00
CA ASN A 44 -15.36 6.49 -0.89
C ASN A 44 -14.04 6.37 -0.14
N ALA A 45 -14.09 6.10 1.16
CA ALA A 45 -12.88 6.08 1.98
C ALA A 45 -11.92 4.97 1.57
N GLY A 46 -12.45 3.80 1.17
CA GLY A 46 -11.57 2.72 0.73
C GLY A 46 -10.83 3.07 -0.54
N ASP A 47 -11.46 3.80 -1.45
CA ASP A 47 -10.81 4.25 -2.66
C ASP A 47 -9.69 5.23 -2.34
N VAL A 48 -9.94 6.15 -1.41
CA VAL A 48 -8.92 7.09 -0.96
C VAL A 48 -7.75 6.34 -0.33
N ALA A 49 -8.05 5.36 0.53
CA ALA A 49 -7.01 4.61 1.23
C ALA A 49 -6.14 3.82 0.27
N SER A 50 -6.75 3.12 -0.70
CA SER A 50 -5.98 2.31 -1.63
C SER A 50 -5.13 3.17 -2.56
N GLN A 51 -5.67 4.28 -3.04
CA GLN A 51 -4.91 5.18 -3.91
C GLN A 51 -3.75 5.82 -3.16
N LEU A 52 -3.99 6.22 -1.92
CA LEU A 52 -2.93 6.80 -1.10
C LEU A 52 -1.84 5.77 -0.83
N ALA A 53 -2.23 4.52 -0.56
CA ALA A 53 -1.26 3.47 -0.29
C ALA A 53 -0.33 3.25 -1.47
N VAL A 54 -0.88 3.10 -2.69
CA VAL A 54 -0.01 2.84 -3.84
C VAL A 54 0.86 4.05 -4.15
N ALA A 55 0.35 5.27 -3.96
CA ALA A 55 1.13 6.46 -4.21
C ALA A 55 2.33 6.55 -3.26
N VAL A 56 2.11 6.29 -1.98
CA VAL A 56 3.19 6.35 -1.00
C VAL A 56 4.21 5.25 -1.25
N ILE A 57 3.75 4.04 -1.53
CA ILE A 57 4.64 2.92 -1.82
C ILE A 57 5.53 3.28 -3.01
N GLN A 58 4.95 3.82 -4.07
CA GLN A 58 5.73 4.18 -5.25
C GLN A 58 6.76 5.26 -4.94
N ASP A 59 6.37 6.28 -4.18
CA ASP A 59 7.29 7.35 -3.82
C ASP A 59 8.46 6.83 -2.98
N ILE A 60 8.18 6.03 -1.97
CA ILE A 60 9.22 5.52 -1.06
C ILE A 60 10.18 4.62 -1.82
N LEU A 61 9.68 3.71 -2.65
CA LEU A 61 10.52 2.76 -3.32
C LEU A 61 11.28 3.36 -4.51
N SER A 62 10.73 4.41 -5.12
CA SER A 62 11.39 5.08 -6.22
C SER A 62 12.51 6.00 -5.74
N ASP A 63 12.35 6.58 -4.56
CA ASP A 63 13.28 7.59 -4.06
C ASP A 63 14.33 7.04 -3.13
N ASN A 64 14.25 5.78 -2.74
CA ASN A 64 15.15 5.18 -1.76
C ASN A 64 15.62 3.81 -2.21
N THR A 65 16.85 3.47 -1.83
CA THR A 65 17.37 2.13 -2.05
C THR A 65 17.54 1.47 -0.68
N PHE A 66 16.99 0.28 -0.55
CA PHE A 66 17.04 -0.47 0.70
C PHE A 66 18.00 -1.63 0.58
N ALA A 67 18.51 -2.09 1.72
CA ALA A 67 19.51 -3.14 1.74
C ALA A 67 18.92 -4.48 1.25
N THR A 68 17.67 -4.74 1.56
CA THR A 68 17.03 -6.00 1.17
C THR A 68 15.62 -5.70 0.67
N PRO A 69 15.04 -6.61 -0.14
CA PRO A 69 13.65 -6.45 -0.56
C PRO A 69 12.68 -6.46 0.62
N GLU A 70 12.96 -7.26 1.66
CA GLU A 70 12.10 -7.26 2.85
C GLU A 70 12.07 -5.90 3.51
N GLU A 71 13.23 -5.25 3.62
CA GLU A 71 13.29 -3.93 4.22
C GLU A 71 12.56 -2.91 3.37
N ALA A 72 12.69 -3.03 2.04
CA ALA A 72 12.00 -2.14 1.13
C ALA A 72 10.48 -2.26 1.29
N ILE A 73 9.98 -3.50 1.35
CA ILE A 73 8.55 -3.73 1.49
C ILE A 73 8.06 -3.23 2.83
N THR A 74 8.75 -3.58 3.90
CA THR A 74 8.34 -3.20 5.25
C THR A 74 8.31 -1.68 5.40
N SER A 75 9.36 -1.00 4.92
CA SER A 75 9.44 0.46 5.05
C SER A 75 8.34 1.14 4.26
N SER A 76 8.07 0.68 3.04
CA SER A 76 7.05 1.31 2.22
C SER A 76 5.66 1.08 2.76
N VAL A 77 5.39 -0.10 3.31
CA VAL A 77 4.09 -0.41 3.89
C VAL A 77 3.86 0.40 5.17
N ILE A 78 4.88 0.53 6.01
CA ILE A 78 4.76 1.35 7.20
C ILE A 78 4.47 2.80 6.83
N ALA A 79 5.17 3.33 5.84
CA ALA A 79 4.95 4.70 5.39
C ALA A 79 3.53 4.88 4.86
N ALA A 80 3.04 3.91 4.09
CA ALA A 80 1.69 3.97 3.56
C ALA A 80 0.66 3.94 4.70
N ASN A 81 0.87 3.08 5.68
CA ASN A 81 -0.05 2.99 6.81
C ASN A 81 -0.08 4.30 7.60
N GLN A 82 1.08 4.90 7.82
CA GLN A 82 1.15 6.18 8.53
C GLN A 82 0.41 7.28 7.77
N ALA A 83 0.55 7.28 6.45
CA ALA A 83 -0.13 8.28 5.63
C ALA A 83 -1.64 8.12 5.69
N ILE A 84 -2.11 6.86 5.66
CA ILE A 84 -3.54 6.58 5.76
C ILE A 84 -4.08 7.04 7.10
N LEU A 85 -3.39 6.71 8.19
CA LEU A 85 -3.83 7.09 9.52
C LEU A 85 -3.86 8.61 9.68
N ARG A 86 -2.84 9.29 9.14
CA ARG A 86 -2.77 10.74 9.24
C ARG A 86 -3.93 11.39 8.49
N LYS A 87 -4.19 10.92 7.28
CA LYS A 87 -5.27 11.48 6.49
C LYS A 87 -6.62 11.22 7.13
N ALA A 88 -6.81 10.03 7.67
CA ALA A 88 -8.06 9.69 8.35
C ALA A 88 -8.29 10.55 9.59
N SER A 89 -7.22 10.90 10.30
CA SER A 89 -7.34 11.70 11.50
C SER A 89 -7.72 13.14 11.21
N MET A 90 -7.49 13.60 9.99
CA MET A 90 -7.78 14.98 9.61
C MET A 90 -9.11 15.14 8.88
N ASN A 91 -9.80 14.04 8.62
CA ASN A 91 -11.02 14.08 7.85
C ASN A 91 -12.01 13.06 8.41
N GLU A 92 -13.09 13.59 8.97
CA GLU A 92 -14.08 12.76 9.64
C GLU A 92 -14.67 11.69 8.72
N GLU A 93 -14.84 12.02 7.45
CA GLU A 93 -15.42 11.11 6.48
C GLU A 93 -14.51 9.93 6.17
N LEU A 94 -13.23 10.04 6.50
CA LEU A 94 -12.26 8.99 6.20
C LEU A 94 -11.88 8.17 7.41
N GLN A 95 -12.52 8.40 8.54
CA GLN A 95 -12.19 7.65 9.74
C GLN A 95 -12.51 6.19 9.56
N GLY A 96 -11.61 5.35 10.01
CA GLY A 96 -11.78 3.91 9.90
C GLY A 96 -11.37 3.34 8.56
N MET A 97 -10.90 4.18 7.63
CA MET A 97 -10.45 3.64 6.35
C MET A 97 -9.14 2.87 6.53
N GLY A 98 -8.92 1.93 5.65
CA GLY A 98 -7.70 1.14 5.66
C GLY A 98 -7.50 0.48 4.32
N ALA A 99 -6.44 -0.29 4.22
CA ALA A 99 -6.14 -1.03 3.01
C ALA A 99 -5.37 -2.29 3.35
N THR A 100 -5.60 -3.34 2.57
CA THR A 100 -4.70 -4.48 2.55
C THR A 100 -3.79 -4.31 1.35
N CYS A 101 -2.59 -4.84 1.45
CA CYS A 101 -1.62 -4.68 0.38
C CYS A 101 -0.93 -6.00 0.08
N VAL A 102 -0.84 -6.33 -1.19
CA VAL A 102 -0.02 -7.44 -1.68
C VAL A 102 1.03 -6.83 -2.57
N MET A 103 2.28 -7.14 -2.29
CA MET A 103 3.39 -6.54 -3.01
C MET A 103 4.40 -7.58 -3.44
N LEU A 104 4.90 -7.43 -4.65
CA LEU A 104 5.93 -8.29 -5.20
C LEU A 104 7.07 -7.40 -5.67
N ILE A 105 8.28 -7.71 -5.23
CA ILE A 105 9.48 -7.07 -5.75
C ILE A 105 10.32 -8.14 -6.42
N VAL A 106 10.65 -7.91 -7.67
CA VAL A 106 11.49 -8.83 -8.44
C VAL A 106 12.80 -8.13 -8.73
N LYS A 107 13.87 -8.74 -8.29
CA LYS A 107 15.20 -8.17 -8.44
C LYS A 107 16.13 -9.21 -9.03
N ASP A 108 16.84 -8.82 -10.07
CA ASP A 108 17.83 -9.70 -10.71
C ASP A 108 19.18 -9.61 -10.01
#